data_870981e52bb3f6cc4ba1ea67a88e0bda
#
_entry.id   870981e52bb3f6cc4ba1ea67a88e0bda
#
_cell.length_a   1.000
_cell.length_b   1.000
_cell.length_c   1.000
_cell.angle_alpha   90.00
_cell.angle_beta   90.00
_cell.angle_gamma   90.00
#
_symmetry.space_group_name_H-M   'P 1'
#
loop_
_entity.id
_entity.type
_entity.pdbx_description
1 polymer ?
#
loop_
_entity_poly.entity_id
_entity_poly.type
_entity_poly.pdbx_seq_one_letter_code
_entity_poly.pdbx_strand_id
1 'polypeptide(L)'
;MKKNKELILHPFIGLLIGYFLIHPISMVIYWFQLNTNEYNLTDLFNVFLGNVRHSFSLHMMPMSVAFSILGAAIGLGSGLYYKSIKKREYLLYGKKQLLQQSIPSLIASGESEFVEFKSSLRHDYRQIKTDKNLEDVILKSIAGFLNVKGGILIIGVNDDGEILGLENDYWSLKKKDKDGFQQRLILIISNAFGKDICTKIHIAFHEINAKEICTLYIEPSRHPMFFEEDNRTIFFLRTGNVTNPLTTSETVKYLQNRVLN
;
A
#
# COMPACT_ATOMS: atom_id res chain seq x y z
N MET A 1 -0.74 -7.15 18.08
CA MET A 1 0.35 -8.10 18.34
C MET A 1 0.81 -8.99 17.17
N LYS A 2 0.09 -9.09 16.02
CA LYS A 2 0.52 -9.91 14.87
C LYS A 2 1.63 -9.27 13.98
N LYS A 3 1.84 -7.95 14.05
CA LYS A 3 2.63 -7.16 13.08
C LYS A 3 4.16 -7.29 13.16
N ASN A 4 4.71 -7.87 14.23
CA ASN A 4 6.15 -7.96 14.46
C ASN A 4 6.71 -9.40 14.53
N LYS A 5 5.91 -10.43 14.31
CA LYS A 5 6.37 -11.83 14.38
C LYS A 5 7.52 -12.11 13.38
N GLU A 6 7.42 -11.57 12.17
CA GLU A 6 8.42 -11.80 11.13
C GLU A 6 9.75 -11.09 11.45
N LEU A 7 9.69 -9.93 12.11
CA LEU A 7 10.89 -9.16 12.50
C LEU A 7 11.69 -9.86 13.62
N ILE A 8 11.08 -10.77 14.37
CA ILE A 8 11.72 -11.59 15.41
C ILE A 8 12.11 -12.95 14.84
N LEU A 9 11.26 -13.53 14.00
CA LEU A 9 11.46 -14.87 13.46
C LEU A 9 12.68 -14.96 12.54
N HIS A 10 12.86 -14.00 11.62
CA HIS A 10 13.99 -14.01 10.68
C HIS A 10 15.36 -13.89 11.37
N PRO A 11 15.60 -12.97 12.31
CA PRO A 11 16.86 -12.95 13.08
C PRO A 11 17.09 -14.21 13.88
N PHE A 12 16.05 -14.81 14.46
CA PHE A 12 16.15 -16.05 15.20
C PHE A 12 16.56 -17.23 14.31
N ILE A 13 15.94 -17.35 13.13
CA ILE A 13 16.31 -18.36 12.14
C ILE A 13 17.74 -18.10 11.66
N GLY A 14 18.10 -16.85 11.38
CA GLY A 14 19.46 -16.47 10.99
C GLY A 14 20.51 -16.85 12.04
N LEU A 15 20.21 -16.63 13.33
CA LEU A 15 21.06 -17.03 14.45
C LEU A 15 21.30 -18.55 14.43
N LEU A 16 20.23 -19.35 14.27
CA LEU A 16 20.34 -20.81 14.21
C LEU A 16 21.16 -21.27 13.00
N ILE A 17 20.95 -20.65 11.84
CA ILE A 17 21.73 -20.96 10.63
C ILE A 17 23.20 -20.59 10.85
N GLY A 18 23.50 -19.43 11.44
CA GLY A 18 24.86 -19.02 11.78
C GLY A 18 25.57 -19.99 12.69
N TYR A 19 24.87 -20.44 13.73
CA TYR A 19 25.40 -21.36 14.74
C TYR A 19 25.54 -22.79 14.21
N PHE A 20 24.49 -23.36 13.61
CA PHE A 20 24.46 -24.78 13.26
C PHE A 20 24.99 -25.12 11.86
N LEU A 21 25.02 -24.15 10.94
CA LEU A 21 25.46 -24.39 9.57
C LEU A 21 26.72 -23.61 9.20
N ILE A 22 26.68 -22.27 9.31
CA ILE A 22 27.79 -21.45 8.80
C ILE A 22 29.07 -21.67 9.62
N HIS A 23 28.98 -21.69 10.94
CA HIS A 23 30.14 -21.91 11.79
C HIS A 23 30.80 -23.29 11.57
N PRO A 24 30.10 -24.43 11.61
CA PRO A 24 30.71 -25.72 11.33
C PRO A 24 31.29 -25.83 9.90
N ILE A 25 30.61 -25.29 8.89
CA ILE A 25 31.08 -25.29 7.52
C ILE A 25 32.38 -24.47 7.41
N SER A 26 32.46 -23.31 8.02
CA SER A 26 33.65 -22.46 8.01
C SER A 26 34.84 -23.16 8.67
N MET A 27 34.61 -23.92 9.74
CA MET A 27 35.63 -24.74 10.40
C MET A 27 36.17 -25.86 9.48
N VAL A 28 35.27 -26.50 8.76
CA VAL A 28 35.68 -27.53 7.77
C VAL A 28 36.50 -26.92 6.66
N ILE A 29 36.06 -25.77 6.10
CA ILE A 29 36.80 -25.06 5.03
C ILE A 29 38.18 -24.64 5.54
N TYR A 30 38.28 -24.07 6.73
CA TYR A 30 39.51 -23.64 7.34
C TYR A 30 40.47 -24.82 7.56
N TRP A 31 39.94 -25.98 8.00
CA TRP A 31 40.75 -27.19 8.16
C TRP A 31 41.36 -27.67 6.84
N PHE A 32 40.58 -27.66 5.73
CA PHE A 32 41.07 -28.03 4.41
C PHE A 32 42.10 -27.05 3.84
N GLN A 33 42.04 -25.78 4.17
CA GLN A 33 43.06 -24.80 3.76
C GLN A 33 44.41 -25.06 4.40
N LEU A 34 44.44 -25.63 5.58
CA LEU A 34 45.68 -25.92 6.32
C LEU A 34 46.23 -27.33 6.05
N ASN A 35 45.41 -28.23 5.52
CA ASN A 35 45.79 -29.64 5.29
C ASN A 35 45.62 -29.96 3.79
N THR A 36 46.76 -30.05 3.08
CA THR A 36 46.82 -30.25 1.62
C THR A 36 46.93 -31.70 1.18
N ASN A 37 46.67 -32.68 2.03
CA ASN A 37 46.78 -34.10 1.73
C ASN A 37 45.62 -34.60 0.86
N GLU A 38 45.87 -35.68 0.09
CA GLU A 38 44.79 -36.37 -0.64
C GLU A 38 43.91 -37.14 0.34
N TYR A 39 42.57 -36.92 0.27
CA TYR A 39 41.61 -37.56 1.17
C TYR A 39 40.66 -38.46 0.38
N ASN A 40 40.39 -39.64 0.94
CA ASN A 40 39.28 -40.48 0.50
C ASN A 40 37.93 -39.93 1.02
N LEU A 41 36.81 -40.26 0.35
CA LEU A 41 35.46 -39.83 0.75
C LEU A 41 35.10 -40.15 2.21
N THR A 42 35.60 -41.28 2.71
CA THR A 42 35.39 -41.71 4.11
C THR A 42 36.14 -40.81 5.10
N ASP A 43 37.34 -40.37 4.75
CA ASP A 43 38.15 -39.48 5.58
C ASP A 43 37.53 -38.06 5.59
N LEU A 44 37.03 -37.62 4.44
CA LEU A 44 36.30 -36.36 4.33
C LEU A 44 35.09 -36.30 5.25
N PHE A 45 34.32 -37.39 5.31
CA PHE A 45 33.14 -37.48 6.19
C PHE A 45 33.52 -37.48 7.68
N ASN A 46 34.55 -38.20 8.04
CA ASN A 46 35.06 -38.26 9.42
C ASN A 46 35.63 -36.90 9.86
N VAL A 47 36.37 -36.21 9.00
CA VAL A 47 36.88 -34.86 9.23
C VAL A 47 35.72 -33.86 9.39
N PHE A 48 34.72 -33.93 8.51
CA PHE A 48 33.51 -33.11 8.63
C PHE A 48 32.82 -33.32 9.97
N LEU A 49 32.54 -34.57 10.32
CA LEU A 49 31.86 -34.91 11.56
C LEU A 49 32.67 -34.48 12.81
N GLY A 50 33.96 -34.67 12.78
CA GLY A 50 34.89 -34.24 13.83
C GLY A 50 34.90 -32.73 14.03
N ASN A 51 34.98 -31.96 12.93
CA ASN A 51 34.97 -30.50 12.98
C ASN A 51 33.59 -29.94 13.41
N VAL A 52 32.49 -30.55 12.97
CA VAL A 52 31.13 -30.20 13.45
C VAL A 52 31.04 -30.42 14.94
N ARG A 53 31.50 -31.57 15.46
CA ARG A 53 31.52 -31.84 16.89
C ARG A 53 32.40 -30.87 17.67
N HIS A 54 33.57 -30.52 17.11
CA HIS A 54 34.52 -29.56 17.72
C HIS A 54 33.95 -28.15 17.76
N SER A 55 33.15 -27.74 16.79
CA SER A 55 32.48 -26.42 16.73
C SER A 55 31.62 -26.13 17.97
N PHE A 56 31.11 -27.16 18.62
CA PHE A 56 30.30 -27.03 19.83
C PHE A 56 31.13 -27.11 21.13
N SER A 57 32.46 -27.17 21.04
CA SER A 57 33.32 -27.17 22.22
C SER A 57 33.38 -25.78 22.87
N LEU A 58 33.61 -25.74 24.20
CA LEU A 58 33.74 -24.49 24.95
C LEU A 58 34.83 -23.57 24.41
N HIS A 59 35.90 -24.14 23.84
CA HIS A 59 37.00 -23.40 23.24
C HIS A 59 36.57 -22.59 22.02
N MET A 60 35.58 -23.08 21.23
CA MET A 60 35.06 -22.44 20.03
C MET A 60 33.88 -21.50 20.29
N MET A 61 33.49 -21.32 21.54
CA MET A 61 32.35 -20.47 21.94
C MET A 61 32.42 -19.03 21.37
N PRO A 62 33.57 -18.32 21.39
CA PRO A 62 33.65 -16.97 20.82
C PRO A 62 33.34 -16.92 19.32
N MET A 63 33.80 -17.94 18.55
CA MET A 63 33.54 -18.06 17.11
C MET A 63 32.06 -18.39 16.87
N SER A 64 31.48 -19.33 17.61
CA SER A 64 30.08 -19.69 17.51
C SER A 64 29.17 -18.49 17.79
N VAL A 65 29.49 -17.65 18.78
CA VAL A 65 28.76 -16.41 19.09
C VAL A 65 28.90 -15.39 17.94
N ALA A 66 30.11 -15.22 17.38
CA ALA A 66 30.33 -14.30 16.27
C ALA A 66 29.49 -14.69 15.04
N PHE A 67 29.49 -15.98 14.66
CA PHE A 67 28.67 -16.47 13.54
C PHE A 67 27.18 -16.42 13.81
N SER A 68 26.76 -16.60 15.08
CA SER A 68 25.37 -16.43 15.49
C SER A 68 24.89 -14.97 15.33
N ILE A 69 25.73 -14.01 15.76
CA ILE A 69 25.45 -12.57 15.60
C ILE A 69 25.39 -12.21 14.11
N LEU A 70 26.33 -12.68 13.30
CA LEU A 70 26.35 -12.45 11.86
C LEU A 70 25.08 -13.03 11.21
N GLY A 71 24.70 -14.25 11.56
CA GLY A 71 23.48 -14.89 11.09
C GLY A 71 22.22 -14.11 11.49
N ALA A 72 22.15 -13.63 12.74
CA ALA A 72 21.04 -12.79 13.21
C ALA A 72 20.96 -11.47 12.44
N ALA A 73 22.08 -10.82 12.14
CA ALA A 73 22.13 -9.58 11.34
C ALA A 73 21.63 -9.79 9.90
N ILE A 74 22.07 -10.88 9.25
CA ILE A 74 21.57 -11.28 7.92
C ILE A 74 20.08 -11.59 7.96
N GLY A 75 19.62 -12.33 8.99
CA GLY A 75 18.22 -12.62 9.23
C GLY A 75 17.38 -11.35 9.41
N LEU A 76 17.87 -10.35 10.14
CA LEU A 76 17.21 -9.05 10.30
C LEU A 76 17.06 -8.33 8.95
N GLY A 77 18.14 -8.27 8.16
CA GLY A 77 18.11 -7.70 6.81
C GLY A 77 17.08 -8.40 5.91
N SER A 78 17.04 -9.74 5.94
CA SER A 78 16.07 -10.56 5.22
C SER A 78 14.64 -10.27 5.68
N GLY A 79 14.39 -10.14 6.99
CA GLY A 79 13.06 -9.81 7.55
C GLY A 79 12.56 -8.44 7.12
N LEU A 80 13.44 -7.43 7.12
CA LEU A 80 13.12 -6.08 6.63
C LEU A 80 12.82 -6.07 5.13
N TYR A 81 13.61 -6.78 4.34
CA TYR A 81 13.41 -6.94 2.89
C TYR A 81 12.09 -7.66 2.57
N TYR A 82 11.78 -8.76 3.26
CA TYR A 82 10.53 -9.49 3.12
C TYR A 82 9.31 -8.63 3.45
N LYS A 83 9.39 -7.84 4.54
CA LYS A 83 8.34 -6.88 4.90
C LYS A 83 8.12 -5.83 3.81
N SER A 84 9.20 -5.35 3.18
CA SER A 84 9.13 -4.38 2.07
C SER A 84 8.47 -4.99 0.83
N ILE A 85 8.83 -6.24 0.46
CA ILE A 85 8.21 -6.96 -0.66
C ILE A 85 6.73 -7.17 -0.41
N LYS A 86 6.33 -7.72 0.74
CA LYS A 86 4.91 -7.94 1.06
C LYS A 86 4.07 -6.66 0.97
N LYS A 87 4.64 -5.53 1.41
CA LYS A 87 3.96 -4.23 1.28
C LYS A 87 3.76 -3.85 -0.19
N ARG A 88 4.76 -4.06 -1.05
CA ARG A 88 4.68 -3.81 -2.49
C ARG A 88 3.69 -4.77 -3.18
N GLU A 89 3.73 -6.05 -2.88
CA GLU A 89 2.81 -7.06 -3.43
C GLU A 89 1.36 -6.73 -3.08
N TYR A 90 1.08 -6.35 -1.84
CA TYR A 90 -0.27 -5.97 -1.42
C TYR A 90 -0.79 -4.75 -2.20
N LEU A 91 0.06 -3.72 -2.39
CA LEU A 91 -0.27 -2.54 -3.19
C LEU A 91 -0.48 -2.89 -4.67
N LEU A 92 0.39 -3.73 -5.22
CA LEU A 92 0.29 -4.21 -6.60
C LEU A 92 -0.91 -5.11 -6.81
N TYR A 93 -1.26 -5.96 -5.84
CA TYR A 93 -2.42 -6.85 -5.92
C TYR A 93 -3.72 -6.05 -5.92
N GLY A 94 -3.87 -5.06 -5.04
CA GLY A 94 -5.02 -4.13 -5.07
C GLY A 94 -5.12 -3.38 -6.40
N LYS A 95 -4.00 -2.79 -6.87
CA LYS A 95 -3.94 -2.11 -8.16
C LYS A 95 -4.24 -3.05 -9.34
N LYS A 96 -3.73 -4.28 -9.33
CA LYS A 96 -3.95 -5.28 -10.38
C LYS A 96 -5.41 -5.75 -10.41
N GLN A 97 -6.03 -5.99 -9.26
CA GLN A 97 -7.46 -6.33 -9.19
C GLN A 97 -8.32 -5.20 -9.77
N LEU A 98 -8.05 -3.95 -9.37
CA LEU A 98 -8.78 -2.78 -9.88
C LEU A 98 -8.61 -2.60 -11.40
N LEU A 99 -7.42 -2.87 -11.93
CA LEU A 99 -7.13 -2.75 -13.37
C LEU A 99 -7.63 -3.93 -14.21
N GLN A 100 -7.86 -5.11 -13.61
CA GLN A 100 -8.35 -6.32 -14.30
C GLN A 100 -9.86 -6.45 -14.26
N GLN A 101 -10.55 -5.78 -13.35
CA GLN A 101 -12.01 -5.78 -13.30
C GLN A 101 -12.57 -4.75 -14.29
N SER A 102 -13.57 -5.16 -15.04
CA SER A 102 -14.35 -4.20 -15.85
C SER A 102 -15.13 -3.26 -14.92
N ILE A 103 -15.37 -2.03 -15.35
CA ILE A 103 -16.14 -1.06 -14.55
C ILE A 103 -17.52 -1.59 -14.14
N PRO A 104 -18.28 -2.28 -15.01
CA PRO A 104 -19.53 -2.92 -14.59
C PRO A 104 -19.36 -3.93 -13.46
N SER A 105 -18.27 -4.70 -13.47
CA SER A 105 -17.97 -5.69 -12.42
C SER A 105 -17.60 -5.02 -11.10
N LEU A 106 -16.89 -3.86 -11.12
CA LEU A 106 -16.62 -3.05 -9.93
C LEU A 106 -17.91 -2.48 -9.33
N ILE A 107 -18.81 -1.97 -10.17
CA ILE A 107 -20.11 -1.45 -9.72
C ILE A 107 -20.95 -2.58 -9.10
N ALA A 108 -21.00 -3.75 -9.72
CA ALA A 108 -21.72 -4.91 -9.21
C ALA A 108 -21.17 -5.44 -7.88
N SER A 109 -19.88 -5.22 -7.60
CA SER A 109 -19.24 -5.62 -6.33
C SER A 109 -19.53 -4.66 -5.17
N GLY A 110 -20.07 -3.48 -5.45
CA GLY A 110 -20.36 -2.45 -4.46
C GLY A 110 -19.13 -1.68 -3.96
N GLU A 111 -19.37 -0.77 -3.02
CA GLU A 111 -18.31 0.02 -2.37
C GLU A 111 -17.39 -0.83 -1.51
N SER A 112 -16.13 -0.42 -1.40
CA SER A 112 -15.10 -1.12 -0.65
C SER A 112 -14.02 -0.16 -0.11
N GLU A 113 -12.96 -0.67 0.51
CA GLU A 113 -11.81 0.15 0.88
C GLU A 113 -11.12 0.82 -0.33
N PHE A 114 -11.34 0.30 -1.55
CA PHE A 114 -10.72 0.79 -2.79
C PHE A 114 -11.71 1.40 -3.79
N VAL A 115 -13.01 1.29 -3.58
CA VAL A 115 -14.05 1.78 -4.50
C VAL A 115 -15.08 2.59 -3.74
N GLU A 116 -15.40 3.75 -4.26
CA GLU A 116 -16.44 4.67 -3.75
C GLU A 116 -17.33 5.12 -4.88
N PHE A 117 -18.62 5.21 -4.63
CA PHE A 117 -19.60 5.74 -5.58
C PHE A 117 -20.07 7.11 -5.17
N LYS A 118 -20.36 7.95 -6.17
CA LYS A 118 -21.03 9.24 -5.97
C LYS A 118 -22.03 9.45 -7.09
N SER A 119 -23.23 9.76 -6.71
CA SER A 119 -24.34 9.95 -7.65
C SER A 119 -24.08 11.06 -8.68
N SER A 120 -23.33 12.09 -8.28
CA SER A 120 -23.13 13.30 -9.08
C SER A 120 -21.97 14.15 -8.54
N LEU A 121 -21.45 15.02 -9.38
CA LEU A 121 -20.50 16.07 -8.99
C LEU A 121 -21.20 17.29 -8.37
N ARG A 122 -22.36 17.69 -8.92
CA ARG A 122 -23.04 18.94 -8.57
C ARG A 122 -24.57 18.86 -8.59
N HIS A 123 -25.18 17.74 -9.02
CA HIS A 123 -26.63 17.60 -9.08
C HIS A 123 -27.16 16.86 -7.86
N ASP A 124 -27.93 17.55 -7.04
CA ASP A 124 -28.67 16.92 -5.92
C ASP A 124 -29.94 16.23 -6.46
N TYR A 125 -29.91 14.90 -6.54
CA TYR A 125 -31.03 14.09 -7.00
C TYR A 125 -32.22 14.11 -6.06
N ARG A 126 -32.04 14.47 -4.77
CA ARG A 126 -33.14 14.57 -3.82
C ARG A 126 -33.92 15.89 -3.96
N GLN A 127 -33.19 16.98 -4.21
CA GLN A 127 -33.77 18.32 -4.34
C GLN A 127 -33.94 18.73 -5.82
N ILE A 128 -33.47 17.89 -6.77
CA ILE A 128 -33.53 18.10 -8.22
C ILE A 128 -32.98 19.50 -8.60
N LYS A 129 -31.83 19.85 -8.03
CA LYS A 129 -31.17 21.13 -8.26
C LYS A 129 -29.64 20.99 -8.31
N THR A 130 -29.00 22.01 -8.86
CA THR A 130 -27.54 22.15 -8.78
C THR A 130 -27.14 22.57 -7.37
N ASP A 131 -26.28 21.78 -6.73
CA ASP A 131 -25.67 22.07 -5.44
C ASP A 131 -24.14 21.95 -5.54
N LYS A 132 -23.45 23.09 -5.42
CA LYS A 132 -21.99 23.14 -5.49
C LYS A 132 -21.30 22.49 -4.28
N ASN A 133 -21.99 22.36 -3.16
CA ASN A 133 -21.42 21.73 -1.96
C ASN A 133 -21.14 20.23 -2.17
N LEU A 134 -21.74 19.61 -3.19
CA LEU A 134 -21.45 18.23 -3.56
C LEU A 134 -20.00 18.08 -4.08
N GLU A 135 -19.38 19.14 -4.60
CA GLU A 135 -17.97 19.12 -4.99
C GLU A 135 -17.06 18.85 -3.79
N ASP A 136 -17.41 19.38 -2.61
CA ASP A 136 -16.67 19.14 -1.37
C ASP A 136 -16.78 17.67 -0.92
N VAL A 137 -17.91 17.02 -1.16
CA VAL A 137 -18.08 15.58 -0.89
C VAL A 137 -17.12 14.75 -1.76
N ILE A 138 -17.00 15.12 -3.05
CA ILE A 138 -16.03 14.51 -3.97
C ILE A 138 -14.60 14.73 -3.46
N LEU A 139 -14.25 15.96 -3.08
CA LEU A 139 -12.91 16.31 -2.61
C LEU A 139 -12.55 15.60 -1.29
N LYS A 140 -13.49 15.42 -0.37
CA LYS A 140 -13.30 14.63 0.86
C LYS A 140 -12.99 13.16 0.55
N SER A 141 -13.71 12.55 -0.39
CA SER A 141 -13.44 11.18 -0.84
C SER A 141 -12.04 11.06 -1.47
N ILE A 142 -11.67 12.03 -2.31
CA ILE A 142 -10.32 12.10 -2.90
C ILE A 142 -9.24 12.23 -1.82
N ALA A 143 -9.41 13.13 -0.83
CA ALA A 143 -8.48 13.27 0.30
C ALA A 143 -8.32 11.96 1.07
N GLY A 144 -9.43 11.27 1.33
CA GLY A 144 -9.43 9.96 1.99
C GLY A 144 -8.58 8.93 1.24
N PHE A 145 -8.73 8.84 -0.08
CA PHE A 145 -7.93 7.94 -0.91
C PHE A 145 -6.46 8.35 -1.00
N LEU A 146 -6.16 9.64 -1.16
CA LEU A 146 -4.78 10.15 -1.20
C LEU A 146 -4.01 9.83 0.10
N ASN A 147 -4.70 9.83 1.23
CA ASN A 147 -4.10 9.61 2.55
C ASN A 147 -3.89 8.14 2.91
N VAL A 148 -4.45 7.20 2.13
CA VAL A 148 -4.30 5.75 2.39
C VAL A 148 -3.56 5.04 1.25
N LYS A 149 -4.21 4.16 0.55
CA LYS A 149 -3.62 3.28 -0.48
C LYS A 149 -4.01 3.67 -1.90
N GLY A 150 -4.75 4.78 -2.06
CA GLY A 150 -5.41 5.13 -3.30
C GLY A 150 -6.70 4.32 -3.50
N GLY A 151 -7.31 4.45 -4.67
CA GLY A 151 -8.54 3.76 -5.03
C GLY A 151 -9.22 4.34 -6.26
N ILE A 152 -10.46 3.98 -6.45
CA ILE A 152 -11.31 4.43 -7.56
C ILE A 152 -12.55 5.14 -6.99
N LEU A 153 -12.76 6.35 -7.41
CA LEU A 153 -14.00 7.08 -7.20
C LEU A 153 -14.80 7.06 -8.51
N ILE A 154 -16.04 6.59 -8.46
CA ILE A 154 -16.95 6.51 -9.61
C ILE A 154 -18.05 7.55 -9.42
N ILE A 155 -18.18 8.47 -10.37
CA ILE A 155 -19.22 9.53 -10.36
C ILE A 155 -20.26 9.21 -11.43
N GLY A 156 -21.54 9.36 -11.08
CA GLY A 156 -22.68 8.98 -11.91
C GLY A 156 -23.29 7.63 -11.52
N VAL A 157 -22.94 7.12 -10.33
CA VAL A 157 -23.48 5.88 -9.75
C VAL A 157 -23.92 6.17 -8.32
N ASN A 158 -25.11 5.70 -7.92
CA ASN A 158 -25.58 5.84 -6.54
C ASN A 158 -25.04 4.72 -5.63
N ASP A 159 -25.31 4.82 -4.33
CA ASP A 159 -24.82 3.88 -3.31
C ASP A 159 -25.37 2.44 -3.52
N ASP A 160 -26.50 2.27 -4.25
CA ASP A 160 -27.06 0.97 -4.59
C ASP A 160 -26.44 0.37 -5.87
N GLY A 161 -25.49 1.06 -6.52
CA GLY A 161 -24.87 0.64 -7.76
C GLY A 161 -25.70 0.93 -9.01
N GLU A 162 -26.77 1.74 -8.91
CA GLU A 162 -27.55 2.17 -10.06
C GLU A 162 -26.82 3.28 -10.83
N ILE A 163 -26.72 3.10 -12.14
CA ILE A 163 -26.08 4.07 -13.03
C ILE A 163 -27.05 5.22 -13.31
N LEU A 164 -26.72 6.40 -12.79
CA LEU A 164 -27.50 7.61 -12.97
C LEU A 164 -27.07 8.41 -14.20
N GLY A 165 -25.75 8.37 -14.53
CA GLY A 165 -25.17 9.14 -15.61
C GLY A 165 -24.72 10.54 -15.18
N LEU A 166 -24.15 11.31 -16.12
CA LEU A 166 -23.58 12.63 -15.89
C LEU A 166 -24.35 13.78 -16.57
N GLU A 167 -25.46 13.51 -17.27
CA GLU A 167 -26.18 14.51 -18.03
C GLU A 167 -26.60 15.71 -17.18
N ASN A 168 -27.09 15.47 -15.96
CA ASN A 168 -27.51 16.51 -15.05
C ASN A 168 -26.33 17.38 -14.57
N ASP A 169 -25.16 16.76 -14.41
CA ASP A 169 -23.93 17.47 -14.09
C ASP A 169 -23.50 18.35 -15.25
N TYR A 170 -23.53 17.84 -16.50
CA TYR A 170 -23.19 18.61 -17.68
C TYR A 170 -24.05 19.87 -17.81
N TRP A 171 -25.37 19.76 -17.62
CA TRP A 171 -26.27 20.91 -17.63
C TRP A 171 -25.96 21.98 -16.58
N SER A 172 -25.33 21.59 -15.46
CA SER A 172 -24.93 22.52 -14.40
C SER A 172 -23.67 23.34 -14.72
N LEU A 173 -22.93 22.96 -15.78
CA LEU A 173 -21.64 23.53 -16.14
C LEU A 173 -21.76 24.59 -17.25
N LYS A 174 -20.74 25.46 -17.34
CA LYS A 174 -20.61 26.45 -18.41
C LYS A 174 -20.48 25.79 -19.78
N LYS A 175 -19.61 24.82 -19.90
CA LYS A 175 -19.45 23.91 -21.03
C LYS A 175 -20.16 22.62 -20.69
N LYS A 176 -21.27 22.38 -21.35
CA LYS A 176 -22.26 21.33 -21.01
C LYS A 176 -21.92 19.99 -21.66
N ASP A 177 -20.68 19.56 -21.47
CA ASP A 177 -20.17 18.32 -22.05
C ASP A 177 -19.10 17.68 -21.13
N LYS A 178 -18.61 16.54 -21.55
CA LYS A 178 -17.54 15.77 -20.92
C LYS A 178 -16.27 16.58 -20.67
N ASP A 179 -15.85 17.41 -21.62
CA ASP A 179 -14.65 18.22 -21.48
C ASP A 179 -14.84 19.30 -20.41
N GLY A 180 -16.02 19.94 -20.36
CA GLY A 180 -16.38 20.89 -19.29
C GLY A 180 -16.40 20.23 -17.92
N PHE A 181 -16.88 18.98 -17.81
CA PHE A 181 -16.86 18.21 -16.59
C PHE A 181 -15.43 17.88 -16.13
N GLN A 182 -14.58 17.41 -17.04
CA GLN A 182 -13.18 17.13 -16.75
C GLN A 182 -12.42 18.39 -16.32
N GLN A 183 -12.62 19.52 -17.02
CA GLN A 183 -12.01 20.80 -16.65
C GLN A 183 -12.46 21.24 -15.26
N ARG A 184 -13.75 21.07 -14.91
CA ARG A 184 -14.25 21.41 -13.58
C ARG A 184 -13.62 20.55 -12.50
N LEU A 185 -13.52 19.22 -12.72
CA LEU A 185 -12.84 18.31 -11.78
C LEU A 185 -11.38 18.71 -11.55
N ILE A 186 -10.62 18.94 -12.62
CA ILE A 186 -9.21 19.35 -12.51
C ILE A 186 -9.10 20.69 -11.75
N LEU A 187 -10.01 21.62 -12.00
CA LEU A 187 -10.00 22.93 -11.32
C LEU A 187 -10.24 22.77 -9.80
N ILE A 188 -11.27 22.04 -9.39
CA ILE A 188 -11.56 21.89 -7.96
C ILE A 188 -10.47 21.08 -7.24
N ILE A 189 -9.93 20.04 -7.86
CA ILE A 189 -8.83 19.25 -7.32
C ILE A 189 -7.55 20.08 -7.18
N SER A 190 -7.20 20.86 -8.21
CA SER A 190 -6.00 21.71 -8.19
C SER A 190 -6.10 22.83 -7.15
N ASN A 191 -7.30 23.40 -6.95
CA ASN A 191 -7.53 24.42 -5.95
C ASN A 191 -7.47 23.84 -4.51
N ALA A 192 -7.98 22.64 -4.30
CA ALA A 192 -8.03 22.02 -2.99
C ALA A 192 -6.66 21.40 -2.56
N PHE A 193 -5.92 20.80 -3.48
CA PHE A 193 -4.76 19.97 -3.13
C PHE A 193 -3.46 20.38 -3.86
N GLY A 194 -3.51 21.34 -4.76
CA GLY A 194 -2.38 21.74 -5.58
C GLY A 194 -2.35 21.06 -6.95
N LYS A 195 -1.67 21.71 -7.90
CA LYS A 195 -1.60 21.24 -9.31
C LYS A 195 -0.83 19.92 -9.47
N ASP A 196 0.14 19.67 -8.62
CA ASP A 196 0.96 18.45 -8.61
C ASP A 196 0.12 17.20 -8.28
N ILE A 197 -0.92 17.33 -7.46
CA ILE A 197 -1.83 16.22 -7.13
C ILE A 197 -2.64 15.78 -8.34
N CYS A 198 -2.94 16.65 -9.28
CA CYS A 198 -3.63 16.25 -10.52
C CYS A 198 -2.86 15.18 -11.31
N THR A 199 -1.53 15.09 -11.16
CA THR A 199 -0.73 14.02 -11.80
C THR A 199 -0.95 12.64 -11.19
N LYS A 200 -1.56 12.55 -10.00
CA LYS A 200 -1.88 11.30 -9.29
C LYS A 200 -3.31 10.86 -9.48
N ILE A 201 -4.11 11.62 -10.22
CA ILE A 201 -5.53 11.36 -10.42
C ILE A 201 -5.78 11.22 -11.92
N HIS A 202 -6.09 10.00 -12.35
CA HIS A 202 -6.35 9.70 -13.75
C HIS A 202 -7.86 9.63 -13.98
N ILE A 203 -8.37 10.55 -14.77
CA ILE A 203 -9.80 10.67 -15.09
C ILE A 203 -10.08 9.90 -16.36
N ALA A 204 -11.09 9.01 -16.32
CA ALA A 204 -11.58 8.28 -17.47
C ALA A 204 -13.12 8.30 -17.49
N PHE A 205 -13.68 8.21 -18.69
CA PHE A 205 -15.13 8.15 -18.87
C PHE A 205 -15.51 6.85 -19.52
N HIS A 206 -16.64 6.30 -19.10
CA HIS A 206 -17.17 5.03 -19.58
C HIS A 206 -18.65 5.19 -19.91
N GLU A 207 -19.06 4.60 -21.01
CA GLU A 207 -20.47 4.51 -21.38
C GLU A 207 -21.00 3.13 -21.00
N ILE A 208 -22.04 3.07 -20.18
CA ILE A 208 -22.70 1.86 -19.73
C ILE A 208 -24.20 2.09 -19.82
N ASN A 209 -24.90 1.21 -20.56
CA ASN A 209 -26.36 1.30 -20.78
C ASN A 209 -26.79 2.68 -21.33
N ALA A 210 -26.02 3.24 -22.28
CA ALA A 210 -26.24 4.56 -22.89
C ALA A 210 -26.18 5.73 -21.88
N LYS A 211 -25.58 5.54 -20.71
CA LYS A 211 -25.28 6.58 -19.71
C LYS A 211 -23.79 6.71 -19.52
N GLU A 212 -23.28 7.92 -19.50
CA GLU A 212 -21.86 8.19 -19.28
C GLU A 212 -21.56 8.35 -17.79
N ILE A 213 -20.52 7.69 -17.30
CA ILE A 213 -20.02 7.81 -15.94
C ILE A 213 -18.55 8.23 -15.95
N CYS A 214 -18.06 8.81 -14.86
CA CYS A 214 -16.67 9.21 -14.72
C CYS A 214 -15.98 8.40 -13.62
N THR A 215 -14.78 7.88 -13.91
CA THR A 215 -13.92 7.21 -12.93
C THR A 215 -12.67 8.03 -12.68
N LEU A 216 -12.32 8.19 -11.40
CA LEU A 216 -11.08 8.78 -10.95
C LEU A 216 -10.23 7.69 -10.31
N TYR A 217 -9.13 7.32 -10.98
CA TYR A 217 -8.11 6.45 -10.38
C TYR A 217 -7.15 7.32 -9.57
N ILE A 218 -7.14 7.15 -8.26
CA ILE A 218 -6.42 7.99 -7.31
C ILE A 218 -5.24 7.21 -6.78
N GLU A 219 -4.02 7.70 -7.05
CA GLU A 219 -2.80 7.15 -6.46
C GLU A 219 -2.56 7.72 -5.06
N PRO A 220 -1.99 6.94 -4.12
CA PRO A 220 -1.70 7.44 -2.79
C PRO A 220 -0.68 8.58 -2.84
N SER A 221 -0.89 9.61 -2.03
CA SER A 221 0.07 10.68 -1.84
C SER A 221 1.20 10.23 -0.90
N ARG A 222 2.43 10.68 -1.16
CA ARG A 222 3.57 10.50 -0.25
C ARG A 222 3.47 11.41 0.99
N HIS A 223 2.87 12.58 0.80
CA HIS A 223 2.66 13.58 1.84
C HIS A 223 1.23 13.53 2.38
N PRO A 224 1.00 13.90 3.64
CA PRO A 224 -0.32 14.06 4.19
C PRO A 224 -1.11 15.10 3.38
N MET A 225 -2.35 14.76 3.00
CA MET A 225 -3.24 15.65 2.27
C MET A 225 -4.35 16.12 3.20
N PHE A 226 -4.45 17.43 3.36
CA PHE A 226 -5.47 18.08 4.13
C PHE A 226 -6.50 18.73 3.21
N PHE A 227 -7.72 18.80 3.65
CA PHE A 227 -8.80 19.50 2.96
C PHE A 227 -9.29 20.68 3.82
N GLU A 228 -9.45 21.85 3.20
CA GLU A 228 -9.97 23.03 3.87
C GLU A 228 -11.48 23.10 3.73
N GLU A 229 -12.19 23.11 4.84
CA GLU A 229 -13.63 23.25 4.93
C GLU A 229 -13.98 24.26 6.04
N ASP A 230 -14.77 25.27 5.75
CA ASP A 230 -15.22 26.30 6.72
C ASP A 230 -14.05 26.92 7.52
N ASN A 231 -12.96 27.29 6.85
CA ASN A 231 -11.72 27.81 7.46
C ASN A 231 -11.06 26.81 8.46
N ARG A 232 -11.35 25.53 8.35
CA ARG A 232 -10.70 24.47 9.12
C ARG A 232 -9.95 23.53 8.20
N THR A 233 -8.73 23.22 8.59
CA THR A 233 -7.89 22.22 7.91
C THR A 233 -8.17 20.85 8.48
N ILE A 234 -8.76 19.95 7.71
CA ILE A 234 -9.23 18.65 8.15
C ILE A 234 -8.44 17.54 7.43
N PHE A 235 -8.03 16.54 8.19
CA PHE A 235 -7.41 15.33 7.64
C PHE A 235 -8.47 14.23 7.51
N PHE A 236 -8.78 13.85 6.27
CA PHE A 236 -9.71 12.77 5.98
C PHE A 236 -8.97 11.44 5.80
N LEU A 237 -9.47 10.38 6.43
CA LEU A 237 -8.93 9.03 6.33
C LEU A 237 -10.01 8.05 5.89
N ARG A 238 -9.71 7.25 4.86
CA ARG A 238 -10.59 6.16 4.47
C ARG A 238 -10.31 4.91 5.29
N THR A 239 -11.34 4.40 5.95
CA THR A 239 -11.32 3.17 6.76
C THR A 239 -12.44 2.24 6.31
N GLY A 240 -12.09 1.12 5.66
CA GLY A 240 -13.09 0.31 4.97
C GLY A 240 -13.73 1.10 3.82
N ASN A 241 -15.06 1.13 3.75
CA ASN A 241 -15.82 1.87 2.74
C ASN A 241 -16.23 3.29 3.19
N VAL A 242 -15.72 3.80 4.33
CA VAL A 242 -16.11 5.11 4.87
C VAL A 242 -14.91 6.05 4.93
N THR A 243 -15.13 7.32 4.52
CA THR A 243 -14.15 8.41 4.66
C THR A 243 -14.52 9.28 5.85
N ASN A 244 -13.69 9.30 6.88
CA ASN A 244 -13.93 10.02 8.14
C ASN A 244 -12.92 11.14 8.37
N PRO A 245 -13.34 12.28 8.93
CA PRO A 245 -12.42 13.28 9.45
C PRO A 245 -11.74 12.75 10.71
N LEU A 246 -10.45 13.00 10.85
CA LEU A 246 -9.70 12.73 12.07
C LEU A 246 -9.55 14.00 12.90
N THR A 247 -9.63 13.87 14.21
CA THR A 247 -9.19 14.90 15.16
C THR A 247 -7.68 15.16 15.03
N THR A 248 -7.20 16.30 15.53
CA THR A 248 -5.77 16.62 15.53
C THR A 248 -4.93 15.52 16.20
N SER A 249 -5.39 14.98 17.33
CA SER A 249 -4.71 13.93 18.06
C SER A 249 -4.62 12.63 17.26
N GLU A 250 -5.72 12.21 16.63
CA GLU A 250 -5.76 11.02 15.77
C GLU A 250 -4.88 11.19 14.53
N THR A 251 -4.90 12.37 13.94
CA THR A 251 -4.05 12.71 12.79
C THR A 251 -2.58 12.56 13.13
N VAL A 252 -2.12 13.16 14.24
CA VAL A 252 -0.72 13.05 14.69
C VAL A 252 -0.33 11.59 14.91
N LYS A 253 -1.16 10.83 15.62
CA LYS A 253 -0.93 9.39 15.88
C LYS A 253 -0.88 8.57 14.58
N TYR A 254 -1.76 8.86 13.63
CA TYR A 254 -1.76 8.19 12.34
C TYR A 254 -0.49 8.49 11.53
N LEU A 255 -0.07 9.78 11.47
CA LEU A 255 1.10 10.20 10.71
C LEU A 255 2.41 9.65 11.30
N GLN A 256 2.55 9.61 12.63
CA GLN A 256 3.70 8.96 13.28
C GLN A 256 3.82 7.49 12.88
N ASN A 257 2.71 6.75 12.87
CA ASN A 257 2.69 5.36 12.44
C ASN A 257 2.92 5.18 10.92
N ARG A 258 2.57 6.19 10.10
CA ARG A 258 2.78 6.17 8.66
C ARG A 258 4.25 6.35 8.27
N VAL A 259 4.99 7.19 9.01
CA VAL A 259 6.42 7.43 8.80
C VAL A 259 7.27 6.21 9.19
N LEU A 260 6.82 5.44 10.19
CA LEU A 260 7.49 4.24 10.69
C LEU A 260 7.22 2.96 9.84
N ASN A 261 6.39 3.03 8.82
CA ASN A 261 5.99 1.95 7.91
C ASN A 261 6.31 2.26 6.45
#